data_e8054dae9df7f8d2dd0ddb2c9a036c10
#
_entry.id   e8054dae9df7f8d2dd0ddb2c9a036c10
#
_cell.length_a   1.000
_cell.length_b   1.000
_cell.length_c   1.000
_cell.angle_alpha   90.00
_cell.angle_beta   90.00
_cell.angle_gamma   90.00
#
_symmetry.space_group_name_H-M   'P 1'
#
loop_
_entity.id
_entity.type
_entity.pdbx_description
1 polymer ?
#
loop_
_entity_poly.entity_id
_entity_poly.type
_entity_poly.pdbx_seq_one_letter_code
_entity_poly.pdbx_strand_id
1 'polypeptide(L)'
;MPGGNTHGSICKIGEQWYVFYHRQIGTDCYARQAMVSAIDVKVEKGKGGKVVISRGEFNSEGFLLEGLNPMQRISAGLACWHTNPGGIKEVYPHYVYTGSYIRPVYRDNNPYAGDNNHKIPFAPVVNNTSGSIVGYKYLNMNVVPRDKSLQMQLRLKAEDTDGRIRIMLGSPWTTKGG
;
A
#
# COMPACT_ATOMS: atom_id res chain seq x y z
N MET A 1 6.59 -9.17 -10.04
CA MET A 1 5.21 -8.83 -10.40
C MET A 1 4.77 -9.75 -11.50
N PRO A 2 3.56 -10.30 -11.43
CA PRO A 2 3.01 -11.05 -12.55
C PRO A 2 2.97 -10.14 -13.77
N GLY A 3 3.52 -10.63 -14.90
CA GLY A 3 3.50 -9.88 -16.14
C GLY A 3 2.09 -9.75 -16.70
N GLY A 4 1.70 -8.59 -17.11
CA GLY A 4 0.43 -8.32 -17.78
C GLY A 4 -0.04 -6.89 -17.56
N ASN A 5 -0.37 -6.20 -18.63
CA ASN A 5 -1.04 -4.89 -18.67
C ASN A 5 -0.60 -3.88 -17.59
N THR A 6 0.70 -3.66 -17.48
CA THR A 6 1.24 -2.63 -16.60
C THR A 6 1.25 -1.31 -17.35
N HIS A 7 0.45 -0.36 -16.90
CA HIS A 7 0.41 0.99 -17.44
C HIS A 7 0.88 1.97 -16.38
N GLY A 8 1.60 2.98 -16.80
CA GLY A 8 2.07 4.03 -15.93
C GLY A 8 2.27 5.32 -16.70
N SER A 9 2.32 6.42 -15.98
CA SER A 9 2.64 7.74 -16.51
C SER A 9 3.48 8.51 -15.52
N ILE A 10 4.21 9.50 -16.02
CA ILE A 10 4.98 10.44 -15.20
C ILE A 10 4.42 11.84 -15.47
N CYS A 11 4.18 12.58 -14.39
CA CYS A 11 3.62 13.92 -14.49
C CYS A 11 4.19 14.81 -13.38
N LYS A 12 4.38 16.09 -13.69
CA LYS A 12 4.74 17.11 -12.70
C LYS A 12 3.47 17.79 -12.19
N ILE A 13 3.30 17.81 -10.86
CA ILE A 13 2.20 18.51 -10.20
C ILE A 13 2.82 19.52 -9.22
N GLY A 14 2.58 20.79 -9.44
CA GLY A 14 3.33 21.83 -8.73
C GLY A 14 4.83 21.70 -9.00
N GLU A 15 5.63 21.61 -7.96
CA GLU A 15 7.07 21.43 -8.09
C GLU A 15 7.53 19.97 -7.99
N GLN A 16 6.65 19.03 -7.68
CA GLN A 16 6.97 17.64 -7.49
C GLN A 16 6.62 16.79 -8.73
N TRP A 17 7.51 15.88 -9.08
CA TRP A 17 7.26 14.85 -10.09
C TRP A 17 6.69 13.60 -9.43
N TYR A 18 5.74 12.98 -10.13
CA TYR A 18 5.09 11.75 -9.70
C TYR A 18 5.09 10.71 -10.79
N VAL A 19 5.20 9.46 -10.40
CA VAL A 19 4.87 8.31 -11.24
C VAL A 19 3.51 7.77 -10.81
N PHE A 20 2.61 7.62 -11.78
CA PHE A 20 1.30 7.00 -11.64
C PHE A 20 1.38 5.58 -12.16
N TYR A 21 0.87 4.67 -11.41
CA TYR A 21 0.84 3.26 -11.77
C TYR A 21 -0.37 2.58 -11.13
N HIS A 22 -0.54 1.31 -11.38
CA HIS A 22 -1.56 0.54 -10.70
C HIS A 22 -0.96 -0.75 -10.13
N ARG A 23 -1.60 -1.28 -9.12
CA ARG A 23 -1.34 -2.63 -8.62
C ARG A 23 -2.61 -3.46 -8.72
N GLN A 24 -2.44 -4.74 -8.89
CA GLN A 24 -3.52 -5.69 -8.82
C GLN A 24 -3.97 -5.86 -7.37
N ILE A 25 -5.28 -5.94 -7.18
CA ILE A 25 -5.93 -6.23 -5.90
C ILE A 25 -6.98 -7.32 -6.14
N GLY A 26 -7.56 -7.87 -5.07
CA GLY A 26 -8.52 -8.97 -5.21
C GLY A 26 -7.89 -10.27 -5.66
N THR A 27 -8.69 -11.12 -6.24
CA THR A 27 -8.32 -12.47 -6.68
C THR A 27 -8.35 -12.65 -8.19
N ASP A 28 -8.71 -11.61 -8.94
CA ASP A 28 -8.78 -11.62 -10.40
C ASP A 28 -7.83 -10.59 -11.01
N CYS A 29 -7.51 -10.75 -12.29
CA CYS A 29 -6.58 -9.88 -12.99
C CYS A 29 -7.16 -8.52 -13.41
N TYR A 30 -8.46 -8.29 -13.20
CA TYR A 30 -9.14 -7.05 -13.60
C TYR A 30 -9.27 -6.06 -12.48
N ALA A 31 -9.26 -6.52 -11.22
CA ALA A 31 -9.32 -5.64 -10.05
C ALA A 31 -7.99 -4.91 -9.85
N ARG A 32 -8.01 -3.59 -9.91
CA ARG A 32 -6.83 -2.74 -9.83
C ARG A 32 -7.02 -1.57 -8.88
N GLN A 33 -5.95 -1.18 -8.24
CA GLN A 33 -5.88 0.03 -7.43
C GLN A 33 -4.90 1.00 -8.07
N ALA A 34 -5.33 2.24 -8.26
CA ALA A 34 -4.44 3.31 -8.67
C ALA A 34 -3.44 3.63 -7.56
N MET A 35 -2.21 3.84 -7.96
CA MET A 35 -1.09 4.17 -7.08
C MET A 35 -0.36 5.38 -7.62
N VAL A 36 0.26 6.11 -6.74
CA VAL A 36 1.14 7.22 -7.07
C VAL A 36 2.32 7.26 -6.12
N SER A 37 3.49 7.61 -6.63
CA SER A 37 4.68 7.81 -5.81
C SER A 37 5.47 9.00 -6.31
N ALA A 38 6.04 9.78 -5.40
CA ALA A 38 6.95 10.86 -5.73
C ALA A 38 8.25 10.30 -6.32
N ILE A 39 8.79 11.03 -7.29
CA ILE A 39 10.07 10.74 -7.95
C ILE A 39 10.86 12.02 -8.17
N ASP A 40 12.17 11.90 -8.30
CA ASP A 40 13.02 12.98 -8.74
C ASP A 40 13.27 12.89 -10.24
N VAL A 41 13.19 14.02 -10.92
CA VAL A 41 13.54 14.16 -12.33
C VAL A 41 14.57 15.28 -12.47
N LYS A 42 15.76 14.93 -12.91
CA LYS A 42 16.85 15.88 -13.19
C LYS A 42 17.03 16.00 -14.68
N VAL A 43 16.98 17.23 -15.17
CA VAL A 43 17.20 17.55 -16.59
C VAL A 43 18.53 18.28 -16.70
N GLU A 44 19.52 17.67 -17.32
CA GLU A 44 20.79 18.30 -17.67
C GLU A 44 20.60 19.12 -18.95
N LYS A 45 20.83 20.43 -18.87
CA LYS A 45 20.72 21.33 -20.01
C LYS A 45 22.03 21.29 -20.80
N GLY A 46 21.94 21.32 -22.13
CA GLY A 46 23.08 21.38 -23.02
C GLY A 46 22.92 20.57 -24.29
N LYS A 47 23.89 20.66 -25.19
CA LYS A 47 23.93 19.86 -26.44
C LYS A 47 24.14 18.39 -26.04
N GLY A 48 23.11 17.57 -26.26
CA GLY A 48 23.08 16.19 -25.77
C GLY A 48 22.54 16.02 -24.35
N GLY A 49 21.75 16.96 -23.86
CA GLY A 49 21.16 16.94 -22.52
C GLY A 49 20.53 15.61 -22.15
N LYS A 50 20.68 15.25 -20.88
CA LYS A 50 20.25 13.97 -20.31
C LYS A 50 19.12 14.17 -19.32
N VAL A 51 18.12 13.31 -19.35
CA VAL A 51 17.08 13.23 -18.34
C VAL A 51 17.38 12.04 -17.45
N VAL A 52 17.51 12.29 -16.15
CA VAL A 52 17.71 11.26 -15.13
C VAL A 52 16.47 11.21 -14.25
N ILE A 53 15.84 10.06 -14.19
CA ILE A 53 14.67 9.80 -13.35
C ILE A 53 15.11 8.91 -12.21
N SER A 54 14.78 9.27 -10.97
CA SER A 54 15.07 8.45 -9.81
C SER A 54 14.30 7.13 -9.86
N ARG A 55 14.76 6.17 -9.06
CA ARG A 55 14.01 4.95 -8.84
C ARG A 55 12.69 5.32 -8.12
N GLY A 56 11.57 4.87 -8.65
CA GLY A 56 10.29 4.93 -7.96
C GLY A 56 10.23 3.87 -6.84
N GLU A 57 9.53 4.17 -5.79
CA GLU A 57 9.38 3.29 -4.65
C GLU A 57 7.91 2.99 -4.37
N PHE A 58 7.59 1.71 -4.13
CA PHE A 58 6.27 1.35 -3.61
C PHE A 58 6.15 1.85 -2.18
N ASN A 59 5.18 2.73 -1.93
CA ASN A 59 4.88 3.26 -0.61
C ASN A 59 3.36 3.37 -0.39
N SER A 60 2.98 3.76 0.81
CA SER A 60 1.59 3.96 1.20
C SER A 60 1.19 5.43 1.22
N GLU A 61 2.11 6.33 0.91
CA GLU A 61 1.97 7.79 1.11
C GLU A 61 1.10 8.44 0.03
N GLY A 62 1.15 7.92 -1.20
CA GLY A 62 0.48 8.58 -2.30
C GLY A 62 1.06 9.96 -2.58
N PHE A 63 0.25 11.00 -2.43
CA PHE A 63 0.67 12.41 -2.57
C PHE A 63 1.24 13.03 -1.28
N LEU A 64 1.26 12.29 -0.18
CA LEU A 64 1.74 12.79 1.10
C LEU A 64 3.25 12.65 1.19
N LEU A 65 3.98 13.73 0.92
CA LEU A 65 5.45 13.73 0.89
C LEU A 65 6.09 13.55 2.28
N GLU A 66 5.33 13.82 3.33
CA GLU A 66 5.80 13.72 4.72
C GLU A 66 5.42 12.41 5.41
N GLY A 67 4.77 11.52 4.68
CA GLY A 67 4.26 10.26 5.19
C GLY A 67 2.85 10.31 5.75
N LEU A 68 2.29 9.14 6.01
CA LEU A 68 0.96 8.97 6.60
C LEU A 68 0.96 9.45 8.06
N ASN A 69 -0.04 10.20 8.44
CA ASN A 69 -0.23 10.60 9.83
C ASN A 69 -0.77 9.43 10.67
N PRO A 70 0.06 8.84 11.57
CA PRO A 70 -0.36 7.70 12.38
C PRO A 70 -1.43 8.03 13.43
N MET A 71 -1.66 9.33 13.70
CA MET A 71 -2.71 9.78 14.61
C MET A 71 -4.09 9.82 13.94
N GLN A 72 -4.15 9.53 12.65
CA GLN A 72 -5.39 9.44 11.88
C GLN A 72 -5.74 7.99 11.56
N ARG A 73 -6.99 7.78 11.20
CA ARG A 73 -7.46 6.49 10.73
C ARG A 73 -6.89 6.19 9.34
N ILE A 74 -6.15 5.10 9.24
CA ILE A 74 -5.51 4.63 8.01
C ILE A 74 -6.26 3.41 7.48
N SER A 75 -6.56 3.41 6.18
CA SER A 75 -7.14 2.24 5.52
C SER A 75 -6.12 1.09 5.44
N ALA A 76 -6.54 -0.11 5.77
CA ALA A 76 -5.72 -1.29 5.56
C ALA A 76 -5.29 -1.46 4.10
N GLY A 77 -6.14 -1.05 3.16
CA GLY A 77 -5.85 -1.10 1.73
C GLY A 77 -4.75 -0.14 1.24
N LEU A 78 -4.23 0.74 2.09
CA LEU A 78 -3.04 1.53 1.78
C LEU A 78 -1.73 0.75 2.03
N ALA A 79 -1.80 -0.46 2.59
CA ALA A 79 -0.62 -1.29 2.77
C ALA A 79 0.17 -1.39 1.47
N CYS A 80 1.46 -1.06 1.51
CA CYS A 80 2.35 -1.23 0.37
C CYS A 80 2.89 -2.66 0.26
N TRP A 81 2.93 -3.39 1.37
CA TRP A 81 3.27 -4.81 1.42
C TRP A 81 2.14 -5.63 2.01
N HIS A 82 1.84 -6.70 1.35
CA HIS A 82 1.13 -7.84 1.92
C HIS A 82 1.78 -9.09 1.36
N THR A 83 2.40 -9.85 2.24
CA THR A 83 3.11 -11.07 1.89
C THR A 83 2.41 -12.27 2.49
N ASN A 84 2.56 -13.35 1.79
CA ASN A 84 1.95 -14.62 2.16
C ASN A 84 3.01 -15.73 2.18
N PRO A 85 3.08 -16.54 3.22
CA PRO A 85 3.98 -17.69 3.26
C PRO A 85 3.75 -18.69 2.13
N GLY A 86 2.51 -18.81 1.66
CA GLY A 86 2.15 -19.71 0.56
C GLY A 86 2.50 -19.21 -0.84
N GLY A 87 2.94 -17.95 -0.96
CA GLY A 87 3.24 -17.33 -2.25
C GLY A 87 2.03 -17.10 -3.15
N ILE A 88 2.29 -16.81 -4.41
CA ILE A 88 1.28 -16.65 -5.45
C ILE A 88 1.30 -17.93 -6.30
N LYS A 89 0.17 -18.57 -6.46
CA LYS A 89 0.01 -19.63 -7.45
C LYS A 89 -0.43 -19.00 -8.77
N GLU A 90 0.39 -19.17 -9.77
CA GLU A 90 0.07 -18.77 -11.13
C GLU A 90 -0.77 -19.88 -11.78
N VAL A 91 -2.04 -19.57 -12.04
CA VAL A 91 -2.94 -20.47 -12.79
C VAL A 91 -3.46 -19.65 -13.98
N TYR A 92 -2.98 -20.01 -15.16
CA TYR A 92 -3.46 -19.36 -16.38
C TYR A 92 -4.96 -19.63 -16.59
N PRO A 93 -5.75 -18.63 -16.98
CA PRO A 93 -5.42 -17.21 -17.25
C PRO A 93 -5.50 -16.29 -16.03
N HIS A 94 -5.70 -16.80 -14.85
CA HIS A 94 -5.94 -16.05 -13.64
C HIS A 94 -4.89 -16.33 -12.58
N TYR A 95 -4.47 -15.29 -11.87
CA TYR A 95 -3.60 -15.44 -10.70
C TYR A 95 -4.47 -15.76 -9.49
N VAL A 96 -4.26 -16.92 -8.89
CA VAL A 96 -4.91 -17.29 -7.63
C VAL A 96 -4.00 -16.85 -6.48
N TYR A 97 -4.45 -15.87 -5.73
CA TYR A 97 -3.77 -15.47 -4.50
C TYR A 97 -4.12 -16.46 -3.40
N THR A 98 -3.14 -17.19 -2.93
CA THR A 98 -3.32 -18.15 -1.84
C THR A 98 -3.14 -17.54 -0.45
N GLY A 99 -2.97 -16.24 -0.35
CA GLY A 99 -2.74 -15.53 0.88
C GLY A 99 -3.46 -14.20 0.98
N SER A 100 -2.94 -13.31 1.81
CA SER A 100 -3.56 -12.02 2.05
C SER A 100 -3.61 -11.17 0.79
N TYR A 101 -4.73 -10.50 0.58
CA TYR A 101 -4.95 -9.56 -0.51
C TYR A 101 -5.84 -8.41 -0.08
N ILE A 102 -5.73 -7.30 -0.80
CA ILE A 102 -6.63 -6.17 -0.62
C ILE A 102 -7.93 -6.49 -1.34
N ARG A 103 -9.01 -6.59 -0.60
CA ARG A 103 -10.33 -6.83 -1.19
C ARG A 103 -10.80 -5.57 -1.93
N PRO A 104 -11.16 -5.68 -3.22
CA PRO A 104 -11.71 -4.57 -3.95
C PRO A 104 -12.96 -4.02 -3.27
N VAL A 105 -13.09 -2.70 -3.32
CA VAL A 105 -14.25 -2.01 -2.76
C VAL A 105 -14.97 -1.34 -3.92
N TYR A 106 -16.01 -1.99 -4.40
CA TYR A 106 -16.87 -1.44 -5.44
C TYR A 106 -17.98 -0.62 -4.80
N ARG A 107 -18.34 0.48 -5.46
CA ARG A 107 -19.32 1.45 -4.95
C ARG A 107 -20.66 0.81 -4.60
N ASP A 108 -21.11 -0.15 -5.41
CA ASP A 108 -22.46 -0.72 -5.35
C ASP A 108 -22.59 -1.91 -4.41
N ASN A 109 -21.47 -2.52 -3.98
CA ASN A 109 -21.46 -3.72 -3.14
C ASN A 109 -20.57 -3.59 -1.92
N ASN A 110 -20.26 -2.37 -1.52
CA ASN A 110 -19.36 -2.15 -0.39
C ASN A 110 -20.14 -1.97 0.92
N PRO A 111 -20.18 -2.98 1.80
CA PRO A 111 -20.82 -2.84 3.11
C PRO A 111 -20.13 -1.81 4.02
N TYR A 112 -18.96 -1.30 3.60
CA TYR A 112 -18.15 -0.30 4.29
C TYR A 112 -18.16 1.06 3.58
N ALA A 113 -18.83 1.19 2.45
CA ALA A 113 -19.12 2.48 1.82
C ALA A 113 -20.21 3.21 2.60
N GLY A 114 -20.07 3.26 3.92
CA GLY A 114 -20.91 4.06 4.77
C GLY A 114 -20.84 5.50 4.30
N ASP A 115 -21.98 6.07 4.08
CA ASP A 115 -22.24 7.44 3.71
C ASP A 115 -21.82 7.88 2.31
N ASN A 116 -22.73 8.48 1.60
CA ASN A 116 -22.62 9.19 0.35
C ASN A 116 -21.62 10.38 0.34
N ASN A 117 -20.77 10.44 1.35
CA ASN A 117 -19.76 11.46 1.53
C ASN A 117 -18.44 11.00 0.94
N HIS A 118 -18.25 10.97 -0.35
CA HIS A 118 -16.97 10.97 -1.09
C HIS A 118 -15.68 10.56 -0.34
N LYS A 119 -15.80 9.94 0.84
CA LYS A 119 -14.71 9.48 1.66
C LYS A 119 -14.12 8.25 1.00
N ILE A 120 -12.83 8.20 0.91
CA ILE A 120 -12.07 7.05 0.43
C ILE A 120 -12.56 5.81 1.19
N PRO A 121 -13.13 4.82 0.51
CA PRO A 121 -13.61 3.63 1.18
C PRO A 121 -12.44 2.90 1.82
N PHE A 122 -12.61 2.47 3.07
CA PHE A 122 -11.60 1.69 3.78
C PHE A 122 -11.60 0.25 3.26
N ALA A 123 -10.66 -0.03 2.36
CA ALA A 123 -10.48 -1.38 1.85
C ALA A 123 -9.81 -2.27 2.91
N PRO A 124 -10.32 -3.47 3.18
CA PRO A 124 -9.68 -4.42 4.08
C PRO A 124 -8.56 -5.19 3.39
N VAL A 125 -7.57 -5.61 4.17
CA VAL A 125 -6.69 -6.73 3.81
C VAL A 125 -7.30 -7.98 4.40
N VAL A 126 -7.65 -8.93 3.56
CA VAL A 126 -8.35 -10.16 3.93
C VAL A 126 -7.50 -11.39 3.71
N ASN A 127 -7.97 -12.53 4.18
CA ASN A 127 -7.29 -13.82 4.05
C ASN A 127 -5.88 -13.81 4.67
N ASN A 128 -5.73 -13.14 5.81
CA ASN A 128 -4.50 -13.20 6.57
C ASN A 128 -4.41 -14.52 7.32
N THR A 129 -3.32 -15.22 7.12
CA THR A 129 -3.01 -16.49 7.79
C THR A 129 -1.74 -16.36 8.63
N SER A 130 -1.37 -17.40 9.35
CA SER A 130 -0.12 -17.42 10.11
C SER A 130 1.07 -17.09 9.22
N GLY A 131 1.89 -16.13 9.64
CA GLY A 131 3.05 -15.64 8.88
C GLY A 131 2.73 -14.58 7.82
N SER A 132 1.48 -14.16 7.65
CA SER A 132 1.15 -13.02 6.79
C SER A 132 1.72 -11.73 7.37
N ILE A 133 2.27 -10.88 6.50
CA ILE A 133 2.83 -9.57 6.84
C ILE A 133 2.07 -8.51 6.07
N VAL A 134 1.59 -7.49 6.77
CA VAL A 134 0.96 -6.30 6.18
C VAL A 134 1.79 -5.09 6.60
N GLY A 135 2.34 -4.37 5.63
CA GLY A 135 3.27 -3.28 5.89
C GLY A 135 2.85 -1.96 5.26
N TYR A 136 3.11 -0.90 5.99
CA TYR A 136 2.86 0.49 5.58
C TYR A 136 4.16 1.26 5.53
N LYS A 137 4.30 2.14 4.54
CA LYS A 137 5.51 2.91 4.29
C LYS A 137 5.12 4.25 3.64
N TYR A 138 5.40 5.34 4.20
CA TYR A 138 6.01 5.65 5.48
C TYR A 138 4.98 6.25 6.45
N LEU A 139 5.22 6.08 7.75
CA LEU A 139 4.48 6.77 8.79
C LEU A 139 5.28 7.99 9.26
N ASN A 140 4.63 9.15 9.32
CA ASN A 140 5.24 10.36 9.87
C ASN A 140 5.20 10.32 11.40
N MET A 141 6.25 9.78 12.00
CA MET A 141 6.34 9.69 13.45
C MET A 141 6.63 11.04 14.14
N ASN A 142 6.93 12.11 13.36
CA ASN A 142 7.16 13.45 13.93
C ASN A 142 5.89 14.10 14.48
N VAL A 143 4.72 13.68 14.01
CA VAL A 143 3.43 14.19 14.50
C VAL A 143 2.96 13.48 15.77
N VAL A 144 3.71 12.48 16.23
CA VAL A 144 3.37 11.68 17.41
C VAL A 144 3.87 12.39 18.68
N PRO A 145 3.00 12.67 19.67
CA PRO A 145 3.42 13.25 20.94
C PRO A 145 4.40 12.33 21.66
N ARG A 146 5.53 12.89 22.11
CA ARG A 146 6.59 12.12 22.80
C ARG A 146 6.38 11.98 24.28
N ASP A 147 5.50 12.80 24.85
CA ASP A 147 5.20 12.90 26.28
C ASP A 147 3.98 12.07 26.71
N LYS A 148 3.39 11.33 25.79
CA LYS A 148 2.16 10.55 26.01
C LYS A 148 2.36 9.09 25.65
N SER A 149 1.68 8.22 26.40
CA SER A 149 1.53 6.83 25.98
C SER A 149 0.59 6.76 24.77
N LEU A 150 0.97 5.96 23.79
CA LEU A 150 0.20 5.78 22.57
C LEU A 150 -0.50 4.42 22.60
N GLN A 151 -1.70 4.40 22.06
CA GLN A 151 -2.44 3.17 21.82
C GLN A 151 -2.66 3.01 20.33
N MET A 152 -2.34 1.84 19.81
CA MET A 152 -2.69 1.46 18.45
C MET A 152 -4.04 0.74 18.48
N GLN A 153 -4.97 1.22 17.66
CA GLN A 153 -6.26 0.58 17.46
C GLN A 153 -6.30 -0.14 16.11
N LEU A 154 -6.61 -1.42 16.13
CA LEU A 154 -6.82 -2.22 14.94
C LEU A 154 -8.28 -2.64 14.87
N ARG A 155 -8.92 -2.39 13.72
CA ARG A 155 -10.23 -2.95 13.42
C ARG A 155 -10.05 -4.27 12.67
N LEU A 156 -10.43 -5.34 13.31
CA LEU A 156 -10.27 -6.70 12.80
C LEU A 156 -11.63 -7.40 12.72
N LYS A 157 -11.75 -8.33 11.79
CA LYS A 157 -12.73 -9.40 11.82
C LYS A 157 -11.94 -10.70 11.94
N ALA A 158 -12.00 -11.33 13.10
CA ALA A 158 -11.41 -12.65 13.29
C ALA A 158 -12.36 -13.71 12.74
N GLU A 159 -11.81 -14.69 12.06
CA GLU A 159 -12.54 -15.90 11.63
C GLU A 159 -12.25 -17.06 12.57
N ASP A 160 -11.18 -16.95 13.35
CA ASP A 160 -10.76 -17.90 14.37
C ASP A 160 -10.44 -17.15 15.67
N THR A 161 -10.48 -17.84 16.81
CA THR A 161 -10.35 -17.23 18.15
C THR A 161 -8.90 -17.09 18.60
N ASP A 162 -7.96 -17.86 18.01
CA ASP A 162 -6.57 -17.90 18.44
C ASP A 162 -5.64 -17.26 17.42
N GLY A 163 -5.45 -15.95 17.52
CA GLY A 163 -4.52 -15.21 16.68
C GLY A 163 -3.59 -14.31 17.49
N ARG A 164 -2.34 -14.19 17.04
CA ARG A 164 -1.37 -13.20 17.54
C ARG A 164 -1.00 -12.24 16.46
N ILE A 165 -1.03 -10.95 16.77
CA ILE A 165 -0.55 -9.88 15.89
C ILE A 165 0.69 -9.30 16.52
N ARG A 166 1.79 -9.26 15.76
CA ARG A 166 3.02 -8.59 16.15
C ARG A 166 3.13 -7.29 15.37
N ILE A 167 3.33 -6.20 16.09
CA ILE A 167 3.63 -4.91 15.50
C ILE A 167 5.15 -4.76 15.46
N MET A 168 5.68 -4.41 14.30
CA MET A 168 7.11 -4.25 14.09
C MET A 168 7.39 -2.90 13.44
N LEU A 169 8.46 -2.25 13.86
CA LEU A 169 9.00 -1.05 13.22
C LEU A 169 10.24 -1.43 12.40
N GLY A 170 10.42 -0.76 11.28
CA GLY A 170 11.53 -1.04 10.37
C GLY A 170 11.21 -2.12 9.34
N SER A 171 12.25 -2.74 8.79
CA SER A 171 12.11 -3.74 7.75
C SER A 171 11.65 -5.10 8.31
N PRO A 172 10.62 -5.74 7.75
CA PRO A 172 10.22 -7.08 8.18
C PRO A 172 11.25 -8.17 7.83
N TRP A 173 12.24 -7.81 7.02
CA TRP A 173 13.30 -8.71 6.54
C TRP A 173 14.58 -8.63 7.38
N THR A 174 14.69 -7.68 8.27
CA THR A 174 15.83 -7.59 9.18
C THR A 174 15.54 -8.40 10.43
N THR A 175 16.30 -9.46 10.62
CA THR A 175 16.26 -10.33 11.81
C THR A 175 16.79 -9.64 13.09
N LYS A 176 17.26 -8.42 13.00
CA LYS A 176 17.59 -7.61 14.16
C LYS A 176 16.29 -7.02 14.71
N GLY A 177 15.63 -7.83 15.54
CA GLY A 177 14.58 -7.34 16.41
C GLY A 177 15.12 -6.26 17.33
N GLY A 178 14.41 -5.15 17.40
CA GLY A 178 14.54 -4.26 18.52
C GLY A 178 13.88 -4.89 19.73
#